data_1c71747a812a7bdbcb7e784a57db15f8
#
_entry.id   1c71747a812a7bdbcb7e784a57db15f8
#
_cell.length_a   1.000
_cell.length_b   1.000
_cell.length_c   1.000
_cell.angle_alpha   90.00
_cell.angle_beta   90.00
_cell.angle_gamma   90.00
#
_symmetry.space_group_name_H-M   'P 1'
#
loop_
_entity.id
_entity.type
_entity.pdbx_description
1 polymer ?
#
loop_
_entity_poly.entity_id
_entity_poly.type
_entity_poly.pdbx_seq_one_letter_code
_entity_poly.pdbx_strand_id
1 'polypeptide(L)' 'MRLLLIEDEPTLRESVTKKLRRSGYETDDCGDGETALELLAAERYDLVLLDLNLPKVNGMTVLRALRKT' A
#
# COMPACT_ATOMS: atom_id res chain seq x y z
N MET A 1 -1.64 -3.69 14.39
CA MET A 1 -1.71 -2.62 13.36
C MET A 1 -1.59 -3.25 11.99
N ARG A 2 -2.48 -2.89 11.09
CA ARG A 2 -2.48 -3.42 9.73
C ARG A 2 -2.03 -2.36 8.73
N LEU A 3 -1.03 -2.70 7.91
CA LEU A 3 -0.41 -1.78 6.98
C LEU A 3 -0.65 -2.21 5.53
N LEU A 4 -0.77 -1.22 4.64
CA LEU A 4 -0.74 -1.45 3.21
C LEU A 4 0.48 -0.74 2.63
N LEU A 5 1.34 -1.49 1.96
CA LEU A 5 2.49 -0.94 1.25
C LEU A 5 2.21 -0.91 -0.25
N ILE A 6 2.35 0.26 -0.85
CA ILE A 6 2.15 0.46 -2.28
C ILE A 6 3.49 0.86 -2.89
N GLU A 7 4.14 -0.06 -3.59
CA GLU A 7 5.47 0.14 -4.18
C GLU A 7 5.57 -0.62 -5.49
N ASP A 8 5.92 0.07 -6.56
CA ASP A 8 5.98 -0.51 -7.91
C ASP A 8 7.23 -1.36 -8.17
N GLU A 9 8.34 -1.11 -7.46
CA GLU A 9 9.57 -1.88 -7.63
C GLU A 9 9.49 -3.17 -6.80
N PRO A 10 9.47 -4.38 -7.45
CA PRO A 10 9.20 -5.64 -6.75
C PRO A 10 10.20 -5.99 -5.65
N THR A 11 11.50 -5.76 -5.89
CA THR A 11 12.54 -6.11 -4.92
C THR A 11 12.44 -5.23 -3.67
N LEU A 12 12.24 -3.94 -3.87
CA LEU A 12 12.08 -2.99 -2.77
C LEU A 12 10.79 -3.28 -1.99
N ARG A 13 9.69 -3.54 -2.71
CA ARG A 13 8.42 -3.91 -2.09
C ARG A 13 8.55 -5.13 -1.19
N GLU A 14 9.19 -6.19 -1.69
CA GLU A 14 9.41 -7.41 -0.91
C GLU A 14 10.27 -7.15 0.32
N SER A 15 11.36 -6.41 0.16
CA SER A 15 12.29 -6.09 1.25
C SER A 15 11.60 -5.32 2.37
N VAL A 16 10.85 -4.29 2.03
CA VAL A 16 10.13 -3.47 3.03
C VAL A 16 9.02 -4.27 3.70
N THR A 17 8.27 -5.04 2.92
CA THR A 17 7.20 -5.89 3.46
C THR A 17 7.76 -6.87 4.50
N LYS A 18 8.87 -7.51 4.21
CA LYS A 18 9.52 -8.44 5.16
C LYS A 18 9.93 -7.74 6.45
N LYS A 19 10.50 -6.55 6.36
CA LYS A 19 10.90 -5.78 7.54
C LYS A 19 9.70 -5.41 8.40
N LEU A 20 8.62 -4.99 7.79
CA LEU A 20 7.41 -4.62 8.51
C LEU A 20 6.80 -5.83 9.22
N ARG A 21 6.73 -6.97 8.56
CA ARG A 21 6.21 -8.20 9.16
C ARG A 21 7.08 -8.69 10.31
N ARG A 22 8.41 -8.59 10.18
CA ARG A 22 9.34 -8.93 11.27
C ARG A 22 9.17 -8.02 12.49
N SER A 23 8.73 -6.80 12.28
CA SER A 23 8.47 -5.85 13.35
C SER A 23 7.10 -6.06 14.00
N GLY A 24 6.34 -7.05 13.57
CA GLY A 24 5.06 -7.42 14.18
C GLY A 24 3.84 -6.79 13.52
N TYR A 25 3.99 -6.13 12.37
CA TYR A 25 2.87 -5.53 11.66
C TYR A 25 2.27 -6.49 10.64
N GLU A 26 0.95 -6.61 10.64
CA GLU A 26 0.26 -7.26 9.53
C GLU A 26 0.38 -6.36 8.31
N THR A 27 1.01 -6.85 7.24
CA THR A 27 1.32 -6.04 6.08
C THR A 27 0.84 -6.71 4.81
N ASP A 28 -0.02 -5.98 4.07
CA ASP A 28 -0.35 -6.32 2.70
C ASP A 28 0.46 -5.43 1.78
N ASP A 29 0.76 -5.89 0.58
CA ASP A 29 1.52 -5.12 -0.38
C ASP A 29 0.91 -5.22 -1.78
N CYS A 30 1.14 -4.19 -2.57
CA CYS A 30 0.75 -4.18 -3.98
C CYS A 30 1.71 -3.30 -4.79
N GLY A 31 1.67 -3.48 -6.11
CA GLY A 31 2.61 -2.82 -7.01
C GLY A 31 2.03 -1.65 -7.80
N ASP A 32 0.75 -1.37 -7.65
CA ASP A 32 0.10 -0.28 -8.40
C ASP A 32 -1.10 0.29 -7.63
N GLY A 33 -1.54 1.46 -8.07
CA GLY A 33 -2.63 2.18 -7.41
C GLY A 33 -4.01 1.55 -7.64
N GLU A 34 -4.19 0.86 -8.76
CA GLU A 34 -5.45 0.20 -9.06
C GLU A 34 -5.72 -0.94 -8.08
N THR A 35 -4.73 -1.78 -7.87
CA THR A 35 -4.79 -2.85 -6.86
C THR A 35 -4.96 -2.27 -5.46
N ALA A 36 -4.25 -1.17 -5.17
CA ALA A 36 -4.38 -0.49 -3.89
C ALA A 36 -5.80 -0.03 -3.61
N LEU A 37 -6.47 0.54 -4.60
CA LEU A 37 -7.87 0.97 -4.45
C LEU A 37 -8.80 -0.22 -4.15
N GLU A 38 -8.57 -1.36 -4.79
CA GLU A 38 -9.34 -2.57 -4.51
C GLU A 38 -9.13 -3.04 -3.08
N LEU A 39 -7.89 -3.06 -2.62
CA LEU A 39 -7.56 -3.47 -1.25
C LEU A 39 -8.16 -2.50 -0.23
N LEU A 40 -8.07 -1.19 -0.47
CA LEU A 40 -8.64 -0.18 0.41
C LEU A 40 -10.17 -0.28 0.50
N ALA A 41 -10.83 -0.73 -0.56
CA ALA A 41 -12.27 -0.94 -0.56
C ALA A 41 -12.67 -2.21 0.21
N ALA A 42 -11.82 -3.24 0.20
CA ALA A 42 -12.12 -4.55 0.79
C ALA A 42 -11.66 -4.71 2.24
N GLU A 43 -10.64 -3.98 2.65
CA GLU A 43 -9.96 -4.18 3.93
C GLU A 43 -9.77 -2.86 4.66
N ARG A 44 -9.60 -2.93 5.98
CA ARG A 44 -9.24 -1.76 6.79
C ARG A 44 -7.75 -1.76 7.09
N TYR A 45 -7.12 -0.61 6.87
CA TYR A 45 -5.72 -0.39 7.17
C TYR A 45 -5.54 0.76 8.15
N ASP A 46 -4.60 0.60 9.07
CA ASP A 46 -4.26 1.66 10.03
C ASP A 46 -3.30 2.67 9.41
N LEU A 47 -2.49 2.22 8.45
CA LEU A 47 -1.50 3.08 7.79
C LEU A 47 -1.26 2.59 6.37
N VAL A 48 -1.10 3.53 5.45
CA VAL A 48 -0.73 3.25 4.06
C VAL A 48 0.61 3.90 3.76
N LEU A 49 1.57 3.10 3.28
CA LEU A 49 2.87 3.57 2.81
C LEU A 49 2.81 3.64 1.29
N LEU A 50 2.99 4.83 0.74
CA LEU A 50 2.70 5.12 -0.66
C LEU A 50 3.92 5.63 -1.41
N ASP A 51 4.23 4.99 -2.55
CA ASP A 51 5.13 5.52 -3.56
C ASP A 51 4.31 6.36 -4.56
N LEU A 52 4.67 7.63 -4.71
CA LEU A 52 3.95 8.56 -5.58
C LEU A 52 4.20 8.33 -7.08
N ASN A 53 5.12 7.44 -7.43
CA ASN A 53 5.47 7.10 -8.83
C ASN A 53 4.73 5.87 -9.34
N LEU A 54 3.52 5.61 -8.87
CA LEU A 54 2.73 4.46 -9.29
C LEU A 54 2.38 4.50 -10.78
N PRO A 55 2.50 3.36 -11.49
CA PRO A 55 2.33 3.34 -12.93
C PRO A 55 0.89 3.44 -13.43
N LYS A 56 -0.09 2.98 -12.69
CA LYS A 56 -1.49 2.91 -13.17
C LYS A 56 -2.40 3.99 -12.65
N VAL A 57 -2.22 4.39 -11.39
CA VAL A 57 -3.06 5.38 -10.72
C VAL A 57 -2.16 6.38 -10.03
N ASN A 58 -2.49 7.67 -10.16
CA ASN A 58 -1.76 8.72 -9.47
C ASN A 58 -1.83 8.52 -7.95
N GLY A 59 -0.69 8.68 -7.27
CA GLY A 59 -0.63 8.52 -5.81
C GLY A 59 -1.60 9.42 -5.06
N MET A 60 -1.87 10.63 -5.56
CA MET A 60 -2.85 11.53 -4.96
C MET A 60 -4.28 10.99 -5.04
N THR A 61 -4.59 10.24 -6.09
CA THR A 61 -5.89 9.58 -6.22
C THR A 61 -6.06 8.52 -5.14
N VAL A 62 -5.01 7.75 -4.87
CA VAL A 62 -5.03 6.74 -3.81
C VAL A 62 -5.21 7.40 -2.44
N LEU A 63 -4.50 8.50 -2.17
CA LEU A 63 -4.64 9.25 -0.93
C LEU A 63 -6.05 9.80 -0.75
N ARG A 64 -6.67 10.28 -1.82
CA ARG A 64 -8.06 10.76 -1.76
C ARG A 64 -9.03 9.64 -1.40
N ALA A 65 -8.83 8.46 -1.97
CA ALA A 65 -9.67 7.30 -1.65
C ALA A 65 -9.53 6.93 -0.17
N LEU A 66 -8.30 6.95 0.36
CA LEU A 66 -8.04 6.69 1.78
C LEU A 66 -8.76 7.71 2.68
N ARG A 67 -8.71 8.98 2.33
CA ARG A 67 -9.35 10.06 3.13
C ARG A 67 -10.87 9.98 3.15
N LYS A 68 -11.47 9.33 2.18
CA LYS A 68 -12.92 9.16 2.13
C LYS A 68 -13.43 8.03 3.02
N THR A 69 -12.56 7.19 3.48
CA THR A 69 -12.91 6.09 4.37
C THR A 69 -12.62 6.44 5.82
#